data_5d4341a5ba31789282cf5be1f1911120
#
_entry.id   5d4341a5ba31789282cf5be1f1911120
#
_cell.length_a   1.000
_cell.length_b   1.000
_cell.length_c   1.000
_cell.angle_alpha   90.00
_cell.angle_beta   90.00
_cell.angle_gamma   90.00
#
_symmetry.space_group_name_H-M   'P 1'
#
loop_
_entity.id
_entity.type
_entity.pdbx_description
1 polymer ?
#
loop_
_entity_poly.entity_id
_entity_poly.type
_entity_poly.pdbx_seq_one_letter_code
_entity_poly.pdbx_strand_id
1 'polypeptide(L)'
;MTGAAMNFTYKTVMPEDIDILVTTRIEVLRAANKLDDDVDMTEVAVQSRAYYEKALKDGSHTAILVYDKEKIIGAGGISYFEVMPTYHNPTGKKAYIMNMYTNPAYRRMGIAYHTLSLLVEDAKNKGIDAISLEATEMGRPMYEKFGFAGMKDEMELK
;
A
#
# COMPACT_ATOMS: atom_id res chain seq x y z
N MET A 1 8.27 -5.08 -25.23
CA MET A 1 7.78 -4.57 -24.93
C MET A 1 7.29 -3.88 -24.42
N THR A 2 7.06 -3.96 -24.83
CA THR A 2 7.20 -2.90 -24.34
C THR A 2 6.25 -2.10 -23.69
N GLY A 3 6.70 -1.07 -23.17
CA GLY A 3 5.96 -0.27 -22.29
C GLY A 3 4.67 0.23 -22.84
N ALA A 4 4.61 0.38 -24.12
CA ALA A 4 3.39 0.86 -24.77
C ALA A 4 2.22 -0.09 -24.57
N ALA A 5 2.48 -1.37 -24.47
CA ALA A 5 1.44 -2.35 -24.21
C ALA A 5 0.96 -2.30 -22.76
N MET A 6 1.65 -1.53 -21.92
CA MET A 6 1.39 -1.47 -20.49
C MET A 6 0.71 -0.17 -20.08
N ASN A 7 -0.32 0.19 -20.81
CA ASN A 7 -1.04 1.44 -20.52
C ASN A 7 -2.05 1.22 -19.39
N PHE A 8 -1.52 1.05 -18.20
CA PHE A 8 -2.35 0.91 -17.01
C PHE A 8 -2.61 2.28 -16.40
N THR A 9 -3.76 2.42 -15.76
CA THR A 9 -4.12 3.65 -15.06
C THR A 9 -3.85 3.49 -13.58
N TYR A 10 -3.08 4.41 -13.02
CA TYR A 10 -2.77 4.46 -11.60
C TYR A 10 -3.60 5.57 -10.99
N LYS A 11 -4.63 5.21 -10.25
CA LYS A 11 -5.59 6.18 -9.72
C LYS A 11 -5.40 6.37 -8.23
N THR A 12 -5.21 7.64 -7.82
CA THR A 12 -5.27 7.99 -6.41
C THR A 12 -6.74 7.99 -5.98
N VAL A 13 -7.05 7.21 -4.95
CA VAL A 13 -8.42 6.99 -4.51
C VAL A 13 -8.92 8.20 -3.74
N MET A 14 -10.13 8.64 -4.06
CA MET A 14 -10.79 9.76 -3.40
C MET A 14 -11.82 9.25 -2.38
N PRO A 15 -12.25 10.08 -1.41
CA PRO A 15 -13.22 9.63 -0.41
C PRO A 15 -14.50 9.03 -0.98
N GLU A 16 -14.96 9.49 -2.14
CA GLU A 16 -16.17 8.95 -2.78
C GLU A 16 -15.98 7.53 -3.33
N ASP A 17 -14.73 7.05 -3.40
CA ASP A 17 -14.43 5.71 -3.93
C ASP A 17 -14.22 4.67 -2.83
N ILE A 18 -14.64 4.97 -1.60
CA ILE A 18 -14.40 4.08 -0.45
C ILE A 18 -14.96 2.68 -0.66
N ASP A 19 -16.13 2.55 -1.28
CA ASP A 19 -16.74 1.22 -1.48
C ASP A 19 -15.82 0.29 -2.28
N ILE A 20 -15.26 0.81 -3.38
CA ILE A 20 -14.34 0.03 -4.20
C ILE A 20 -13.08 -0.29 -3.42
N LEU A 21 -12.58 0.67 -2.66
CA LEU A 21 -11.35 0.49 -1.89
C LEU A 21 -11.51 -0.58 -0.82
N VAL A 22 -12.63 -0.58 -0.10
CA VAL A 22 -12.88 -1.59 0.94
C VAL A 22 -13.02 -2.98 0.30
N THR A 23 -13.77 -3.09 -0.79
CA THR A 23 -13.92 -4.36 -1.50
C THR A 23 -12.56 -4.91 -1.95
N THR A 24 -11.74 -4.04 -2.54
CA THR A 24 -10.40 -4.44 -2.99
C THR A 24 -9.52 -4.84 -1.82
N ARG A 25 -9.59 -4.11 -0.70
CA ARG A 25 -8.82 -4.44 0.50
C ARG A 25 -9.12 -5.86 0.99
N ILE A 26 -10.41 -6.24 1.00
CA ILE A 26 -10.79 -7.58 1.43
C ILE A 26 -10.21 -8.64 0.47
N GLU A 27 -10.28 -8.40 -0.83
CA GLU A 27 -9.70 -9.32 -1.82
C GLU A 27 -8.19 -9.47 -1.61
N VAL A 28 -7.49 -8.37 -1.38
CA VAL A 28 -6.05 -8.39 -1.13
C VAL A 28 -5.72 -9.19 0.13
N LEU A 29 -6.49 -8.99 1.21
CA LEU A 29 -6.27 -9.73 2.45
C LEU A 29 -6.50 -11.22 2.28
N ARG A 30 -7.53 -11.61 1.54
CA ARG A 30 -7.78 -13.03 1.25
C ARG A 30 -6.61 -13.63 0.48
N ALA A 31 -6.14 -12.93 -0.53
CA ALA A 31 -5.01 -13.41 -1.34
C ALA A 31 -3.72 -13.50 -0.52
N ALA A 32 -3.41 -12.48 0.25
CA ALA A 32 -2.17 -12.43 1.03
C ALA A 32 -2.11 -13.49 2.12
N ASN A 33 -3.26 -13.81 2.71
CA ASN A 33 -3.34 -14.77 3.81
C ASN A 33 -3.85 -16.14 3.36
N LYS A 34 -4.06 -16.33 2.05
CA LYS A 34 -4.55 -17.59 1.47
C LYS A 34 -5.85 -18.06 2.13
N LEU A 35 -6.79 -17.11 2.28
CA LEU A 35 -8.08 -17.39 2.92
C LEU A 35 -9.12 -17.79 1.88
N ASP A 36 -10.00 -18.72 2.27
CA ASP A 36 -11.13 -19.11 1.43
C ASP A 36 -12.21 -18.03 1.45
N ASP A 37 -13.08 -18.06 0.46
CA ASP A 37 -14.15 -17.07 0.34
C ASP A 37 -15.17 -17.11 1.48
N ASP A 38 -15.24 -18.25 2.20
CA ASP A 38 -16.17 -18.41 3.32
C ASP A 38 -15.62 -17.90 4.66
N VAL A 39 -14.37 -17.47 4.70
CA VAL A 39 -13.81 -16.86 5.92
C VAL A 39 -14.50 -15.53 6.15
N ASP A 40 -15.03 -15.34 7.36
CA ASP A 40 -15.75 -14.12 7.71
C ASP A 40 -14.80 -12.92 7.80
N MET A 41 -15.02 -11.93 6.94
CA MET A 41 -14.22 -10.71 6.88
C MET A 41 -15.01 -9.48 7.32
N THR A 42 -16.16 -9.69 7.98
CA THR A 42 -17.05 -8.59 8.35
C THR A 42 -16.36 -7.56 9.23
N GLU A 43 -15.66 -8.03 10.27
CA GLU A 43 -15.02 -7.11 11.22
C GLU A 43 -13.94 -6.28 10.54
N VAL A 44 -13.07 -6.92 9.75
CA VAL A 44 -12.00 -6.17 9.09
C VAL A 44 -12.57 -5.23 8.03
N ALA A 45 -13.68 -5.59 7.40
CA ALA A 45 -14.33 -4.71 6.41
C ALA A 45 -14.88 -3.46 7.10
N VAL A 46 -15.57 -3.63 8.24
CA VAL A 46 -16.11 -2.51 9.01
C VAL A 46 -15.00 -1.58 9.49
N GLN A 47 -13.94 -2.15 10.06
CA GLN A 47 -12.82 -1.36 10.56
C GLN A 47 -12.05 -0.68 9.42
N SER A 48 -11.91 -1.35 8.30
CA SER A 48 -11.24 -0.76 7.12
C SER A 48 -12.02 0.44 6.60
N ARG A 49 -13.35 0.31 6.51
CA ARG A 49 -14.18 1.43 6.08
C ARG A 49 -14.03 2.64 7.01
N ALA A 50 -14.13 2.41 8.31
CA ALA A 50 -13.97 3.48 9.30
C ALA A 50 -12.61 4.14 9.18
N TYR A 51 -11.57 3.35 8.98
CA TYR A 51 -10.22 3.87 8.81
C TYR A 51 -10.13 4.76 7.56
N TYR A 52 -10.61 4.26 6.42
CA TYR A 52 -10.54 5.03 5.18
C TYR A 52 -11.38 6.30 5.23
N GLU A 53 -12.58 6.23 5.82
CA GLU A 53 -13.44 7.41 5.92
C GLU A 53 -12.74 8.57 6.61
N LYS A 54 -11.97 8.27 7.65
CA LYS A 54 -11.21 9.29 8.36
C LYS A 54 -9.93 9.66 7.62
N ALA A 55 -9.15 8.65 7.24
CA ALA A 55 -7.79 8.85 6.76
C ALA A 55 -7.70 9.46 5.36
N LEU A 56 -8.67 9.16 4.48
CA LEU A 56 -8.69 9.78 3.16
C LEU A 56 -9.09 11.26 3.24
N LYS A 57 -9.87 11.64 4.25
CA LYS A 57 -10.26 13.04 4.44
C LYS A 57 -9.16 13.86 5.08
N ASP A 58 -8.49 13.31 6.10
CA ASP A 58 -7.50 14.09 6.84
C ASP A 58 -6.09 13.98 6.24
N GLY A 59 -5.93 13.20 5.18
CA GLY A 59 -4.65 13.07 4.49
C GLY A 59 -3.67 12.11 5.14
N SER A 60 -4.11 11.36 6.16
CA SER A 60 -3.22 10.40 6.83
C SER A 60 -3.09 9.07 6.09
N HIS A 61 -3.73 8.94 4.94
CA HIS A 61 -3.57 7.77 4.09
C HIS A 61 -3.71 8.15 2.62
N THR A 62 -2.83 7.62 1.78
CA THR A 62 -2.96 7.72 0.34
C THR A 62 -3.09 6.31 -0.21
N ALA A 63 -4.10 6.07 -1.02
CA ALA A 63 -4.34 4.77 -1.63
C ALA A 63 -4.30 4.90 -3.14
N ILE A 64 -3.73 3.88 -3.79
CA ILE A 64 -3.65 3.80 -5.25
C ILE A 64 -4.31 2.51 -5.69
N LEU A 65 -5.16 2.60 -6.71
CA LEU A 65 -5.70 1.45 -7.41
C LEU A 65 -5.17 1.49 -8.83
N VAL A 66 -4.78 0.33 -9.33
CA VAL A 66 -4.22 0.19 -10.68
C VAL A 66 -5.24 -0.52 -11.55
N TYR A 67 -5.53 0.06 -12.69
CA TYR A 67 -6.54 -0.43 -13.62
C TYR A 67 -5.95 -0.83 -14.95
N ASP A 68 -6.42 -1.95 -15.47
CA ASP A 68 -6.31 -2.29 -16.89
C ASP A 68 -7.71 -2.05 -17.45
N LYS A 69 -7.91 -0.91 -18.12
CA LYS A 69 -9.22 -0.42 -18.53
C LYS A 69 -10.12 -0.31 -17.31
N GLU A 70 -11.14 -1.14 -17.18
CA GLU A 70 -12.08 -1.08 -16.05
C GLU A 70 -11.76 -2.10 -14.95
N LYS A 71 -10.78 -2.96 -15.19
CA LYS A 71 -10.43 -4.03 -14.25
C LYS A 71 -9.35 -3.57 -13.28
N ILE A 72 -9.58 -3.79 -11.99
CA ILE A 72 -8.57 -3.50 -10.97
C ILE A 72 -7.57 -4.65 -10.97
N ILE A 73 -6.30 -4.33 -11.19
CA ILE A 73 -5.23 -5.30 -11.29
C ILE A 73 -4.13 -5.12 -10.26
N GLY A 74 -4.18 -4.04 -9.50
CA GLY A 74 -3.19 -3.80 -8.48
C GLY A 74 -3.66 -2.77 -7.48
N ALA A 75 -2.95 -2.69 -6.37
CA ALA A 75 -3.25 -1.75 -5.31
C ALA A 75 -2.00 -1.45 -4.49
N GLY A 76 -2.02 -0.33 -3.79
CA GLY A 76 -1.03 0.00 -2.80
C GLY A 76 -1.55 1.09 -1.90
N GLY A 77 -0.97 1.22 -0.72
CA GLY A 77 -1.36 2.25 0.22
C GLY A 77 -0.22 2.66 1.11
N ILE A 78 -0.32 3.86 1.65
CA ILE A 78 0.65 4.39 2.59
C ILE A 78 -0.08 5.14 3.69
N SER A 79 0.24 4.80 4.93
CA SER A 79 -0.34 5.41 6.12
C SER A 79 0.68 6.37 6.72
N TYR A 80 0.24 7.56 7.09
CA TYR A 80 1.08 8.57 7.71
C TYR A 80 0.72 8.69 9.19
N PHE A 81 1.73 8.78 10.03
CA PHE A 81 1.50 8.89 11.47
C PHE A 81 2.70 9.58 12.12
N GLU A 82 2.55 9.91 13.39
CA GLU A 82 3.60 10.59 14.13
C GLU A 82 3.98 9.79 15.36
N VAL A 83 5.26 9.82 15.67
CA VAL A 83 5.80 9.30 16.91
C VAL A 83 6.61 10.41 17.58
N MET A 84 7.07 10.17 18.79
CA MET A 84 7.91 11.13 19.48
C MET A 84 9.13 11.48 18.62
N PRO A 85 9.45 12.76 18.42
CA PRO A 85 10.64 13.16 17.67
C PRO A 85 11.91 12.53 18.22
N THR A 86 12.81 12.19 17.31
CA THR A 86 14.12 11.63 17.67
C THR A 86 15.21 12.43 16.96
N TYR A 87 16.46 12.17 17.34
CA TYR A 87 17.59 12.81 16.68
C TYR A 87 17.60 12.50 15.17
N HIS A 88 17.30 11.24 14.80
CA HIS A 88 17.32 10.83 13.40
C HIS A 88 16.03 11.19 12.64
N ASN A 89 14.97 11.55 13.36
CA ASN A 89 13.70 11.95 12.76
C ASN A 89 13.08 13.05 13.61
N PRO A 90 13.59 14.28 13.48
CA PRO A 90 13.18 15.38 14.36
C PRO A 90 11.71 15.77 14.29
N THR A 91 11.02 15.47 13.19
CA THR A 91 9.58 15.77 13.07
C THR A 91 8.72 14.69 13.70
N GLY A 92 9.26 13.49 13.91
CA GLY A 92 8.47 12.35 14.34
C GLY A 92 7.52 11.80 13.29
N LYS A 93 7.50 12.38 12.10
CA LYS A 93 6.60 11.94 11.04
C LYS A 93 7.12 10.68 10.37
N LYS A 94 6.23 9.72 10.20
CA LYS A 94 6.58 8.41 9.62
C LYS A 94 5.52 7.99 8.62
N ALA A 95 5.92 7.09 7.74
CA ALA A 95 5.02 6.51 6.76
C ALA A 95 5.19 4.99 6.75
N TYR A 96 4.08 4.29 6.55
CA TYR A 96 4.08 2.83 6.49
C TYR A 96 3.34 2.38 5.25
N ILE A 97 4.05 1.68 4.37
CA ILE A 97 3.50 1.18 3.11
C ILE A 97 2.85 -0.17 3.38
N MET A 98 1.64 -0.34 2.86
CA MET A 98 0.89 -1.57 3.03
C MET A 98 -0.10 -1.77 1.88
N ASN A 99 -0.80 -2.89 1.89
CA ASN A 99 -1.80 -3.23 0.89
C ASN A 99 -1.24 -3.31 -0.53
N MET A 100 0.05 -3.64 -0.67
CA MET A 100 0.67 -3.80 -1.98
C MET A 100 0.17 -5.10 -2.62
N TYR A 101 -0.38 -4.98 -3.82
CA TYR A 101 -0.97 -6.13 -4.49
C TYR A 101 -0.83 -5.98 -6.00
N THR A 102 -0.56 -7.09 -6.66
CA THR A 102 -0.62 -7.19 -8.13
C THR A 102 -1.33 -8.50 -8.47
N ASN A 103 -2.35 -8.41 -9.32
CA ASN A 103 -3.03 -9.59 -9.82
C ASN A 103 -2.00 -10.53 -10.44
N PRO A 104 -2.03 -11.84 -10.08
CA PRO A 104 -1.02 -12.77 -10.60
C PRO A 104 -0.83 -12.79 -12.10
N ALA A 105 -1.91 -12.55 -12.86
CA ALA A 105 -1.84 -12.51 -14.32
C ALA A 105 -1.04 -11.31 -14.85
N TYR A 106 -0.78 -10.32 -14.01
CA TYR A 106 -0.09 -9.08 -14.38
C TYR A 106 1.28 -8.92 -13.72
N ARG A 107 1.78 -9.97 -13.09
CA ARG A 107 3.11 -9.94 -12.45
C ARG A 107 4.21 -9.76 -13.47
N ARG A 108 5.34 -9.21 -13.02
CA ARG A 108 6.54 -8.96 -13.83
C ARG A 108 6.34 -7.91 -14.94
N MET A 109 5.35 -7.06 -14.76
CA MET A 109 5.10 -5.94 -15.67
C MET A 109 5.47 -4.59 -15.06
N GLY A 110 6.12 -4.61 -13.88
CA GLY A 110 6.57 -3.39 -13.23
C GLY A 110 5.49 -2.64 -12.46
N ILE A 111 4.31 -3.23 -12.30
CA ILE A 111 3.19 -2.55 -11.64
C ILE A 111 3.48 -2.24 -10.19
N ALA A 112 3.95 -3.23 -9.43
CA ALA A 112 4.25 -3.04 -8.01
C ALA A 112 5.36 -2.01 -7.80
N TYR A 113 6.39 -2.05 -8.63
CA TYR A 113 7.50 -1.10 -8.55
C TYR A 113 7.01 0.32 -8.82
N HIS A 114 6.19 0.49 -9.84
CA HIS A 114 5.66 1.81 -10.19
C HIS A 114 4.72 2.33 -9.09
N THR A 115 3.86 1.46 -8.57
CA THR A 115 2.97 1.82 -7.45
C THR A 115 3.78 2.27 -6.25
N LEU A 116 4.82 1.51 -5.92
CA LEU A 116 5.71 1.84 -4.81
C LEU A 116 6.35 3.21 -5.03
N SER A 117 6.83 3.49 -6.25
CA SER A 117 7.47 4.77 -6.54
C SER A 117 6.50 5.94 -6.37
N LEU A 118 5.22 5.76 -6.73
CA LEU A 118 4.21 6.80 -6.53
C LEU A 118 3.93 7.05 -5.05
N LEU A 119 3.88 5.99 -4.25
CA LEU A 119 3.66 6.13 -2.81
C LEU A 119 4.84 6.79 -2.11
N VAL A 120 6.06 6.41 -2.46
CA VAL A 120 7.27 7.03 -1.90
C VAL A 120 7.34 8.50 -2.30
N GLU A 121 6.99 8.82 -3.55
CA GLU A 121 6.94 10.22 -4.00
C GLU A 121 5.93 11.02 -3.19
N ASP A 122 4.75 10.44 -2.92
CA ASP A 122 3.73 11.08 -2.09
C ASP A 122 4.28 11.43 -0.70
N ALA A 123 4.98 10.48 -0.08
CA ALA A 123 5.59 10.71 1.24
C ALA A 123 6.64 11.81 1.19
N LYS A 124 7.50 11.78 0.18
CA LYS A 124 8.56 12.78 0.05
C LYS A 124 8.00 14.17 -0.23
N ASN A 125 6.92 14.26 -0.97
CA ASN A 125 6.23 15.54 -1.19
C ASN A 125 5.65 16.11 0.10
N LYS A 126 5.39 15.26 1.08
CA LYS A 126 4.93 15.68 2.41
C LYS A 126 6.10 15.92 3.39
N GLY A 127 7.33 15.79 2.91
CA GLY A 127 8.52 15.96 3.75
C GLY A 127 8.77 14.78 4.68
N ILE A 128 8.27 13.60 4.35
CA ILE A 128 8.40 12.41 5.20
C ILE A 128 9.38 11.44 4.56
N ASP A 129 10.50 11.20 5.25
CA ASP A 129 11.55 10.30 4.76
C ASP A 129 11.61 8.98 5.53
N ALA A 130 11.00 8.92 6.70
CA ALA A 130 11.00 7.70 7.53
C ALA A 130 9.90 6.77 7.03
N ILE A 131 10.22 5.99 6.03
CA ILE A 131 9.26 5.12 5.31
C ILE A 131 9.63 3.66 5.56
N SER A 132 8.69 2.88 6.04
CA SER A 132 8.91 1.45 6.29
C SER A 132 7.76 0.61 5.75
N LEU A 133 7.97 -0.69 5.71
CA LEU A 133 6.98 -1.66 5.27
C LEU A 133 7.33 -3.04 5.81
N GLU A 134 6.38 -3.97 5.72
CA GLU A 134 6.66 -5.37 5.94
C GLU A 134 6.73 -6.05 4.57
N ALA A 135 7.80 -6.78 4.34
CA ALA A 135 8.01 -7.45 3.06
C ALA A 135 7.65 -8.92 3.16
N THR A 136 6.83 -9.40 2.21
CA THR A 136 6.67 -10.84 2.04
C THR A 136 7.95 -11.38 1.40
N GLU A 137 8.15 -12.69 1.51
CA GLU A 137 9.29 -13.33 0.87
C GLU A 137 9.32 -13.07 -0.64
N MET A 138 8.15 -13.14 -1.28
CA MET A 138 8.04 -12.90 -2.71
C MET A 138 8.32 -11.44 -3.09
N GLY A 139 7.89 -10.50 -2.28
CA GLY A 139 8.05 -9.07 -2.58
C GLY A 139 9.41 -8.49 -2.20
N ARG A 140 10.14 -9.15 -1.30
CA ARG A 140 11.40 -8.61 -0.77
C ARG A 140 12.41 -8.21 -1.85
N PRO A 141 12.66 -9.02 -2.88
CA PRO A 141 13.65 -8.63 -3.90
C PRO A 141 13.33 -7.29 -4.57
N MET A 142 12.06 -7.03 -4.83
CA MET A 142 11.64 -5.78 -5.46
C MET A 142 11.85 -4.60 -4.51
N TYR A 143 11.54 -4.77 -3.22
CA TYR A 143 11.74 -3.72 -2.24
C TYR A 143 13.24 -3.43 -2.06
N GLU A 144 14.08 -4.46 -2.02
CA GLU A 144 15.52 -4.28 -1.92
C GLU A 144 16.08 -3.56 -3.15
N LYS A 145 15.60 -3.92 -4.32
CA LYS A 145 15.98 -3.23 -5.56
C LYS A 145 15.60 -1.75 -5.52
N PHE A 146 14.48 -1.43 -4.91
CA PHE A 146 14.04 -0.03 -4.76
C PHE A 146 14.93 0.75 -3.80
N GLY A 147 15.51 0.08 -2.80
CA GLY A 147 16.39 0.70 -1.83
C GLY A 147 16.02 0.42 -0.38
N PHE A 148 15.02 -0.40 -0.13
CA PHE A 148 14.66 -0.78 1.23
C PHE A 148 15.65 -1.81 1.77
N ALA A 149 15.90 -1.75 3.07
CA ALA A 149 16.80 -2.69 3.76
C ALA A 149 16.13 -3.18 5.03
N GLY A 150 16.52 -4.37 5.47
CA GLY A 150 15.97 -4.92 6.70
C GLY A 150 16.34 -4.07 7.91
N MET A 151 15.44 -4.00 8.88
CA MET A 151 15.65 -3.26 10.13
C MET A 151 16.24 -4.20 11.16
N LYS A 152 17.33 -3.76 11.83
CA LYS A 152 18.03 -4.58 12.81
C LYS A 152 17.45 -4.49 14.21
N ASP A 153 16.94 -3.32 14.55
CA ASP A 153 16.66 -3.00 15.94
C ASP A 153 15.18 -3.12 16.30
N GLU A 154 14.33 -3.42 15.36
CA GLU A 154 12.90 -3.62 15.59
C GLU A 154 12.67 -4.92 16.35
N MET A 155 11.83 -4.84 17.39
CA MET A 155 11.45 -6.01 18.18
C MET A 155 9.93 -6.03 18.31
N GLU A 156 9.36 -7.23 18.37
CA GLU A 156 7.93 -7.45 18.46
C GLU A 156 7.61 -8.28 19.70
N LEU A 157 6.60 -7.85 20.43
CA LEU A 157 6.14 -8.62 21.60
C LEU A 157 5.27 -9.79 21.14
N LYS A 158 5.62 -10.99 21.54
CA LYS A 158 4.86 -12.21 21.24
C LYS A 158 3.95 -12.59 22.40
#